data_fb40488956be0d2c1b26163f215d947d
#
_entry.id   fb40488956be0d2c1b26163f215d947d
#
_cell.length_a   1.000
_cell.length_b   1.000
_cell.length_c   1.000
_cell.angle_alpha   90.00
_cell.angle_beta   90.00
_cell.angle_gamma   90.00
#
_symmetry.space_group_name_H-M   'P 1'
#
loop_
_entity.id
_entity.type
_entity.pdbx_description
1 polymer ?
#
loop_
_entity_poly.entity_id
_entity_poly.type
_entity_poly.pdbx_seq_one_letter_code
_entity_poly.pdbx_strand_id
1 'polypeptide(L)'
;MNTSSDNQSAKPKIIQAMLAGFNTIANKPILILFPVILDLFLWFGPAWRIDSFFRPFIEDLNSLPGLDSVEYSNLVMNFQSFWTDMTANIDLASALHTLPIGIPSLMVSKPPFSNPFGSSPVIYLSSSGQILGLWLIFILIGYLSGSLYYKNISTNIVNTGQKESIVQFFQTFFQVILMPFILLVILAILSIPVMFLLTLFLVISPTVGQFMLILIVIAVLWILLPLFFTPHGIFLYKQNLVPAMMTSISVVRTLMGETAWYILLSFLLLQGMNYLWLSPAVDNWFLLVGILGHAFVVTAIIASSFHYFLDATKYAQSIVNKSMKASP
;
A
#
# COMPACT_ATOMS: atom_id res chain seq x y z
N MET A 1 -43.47 27.46 12.77
CA MET A 1 -42.27 27.20 13.57
C MET A 1 -41.65 25.92 13.06
N ASN A 2 -40.79 26.00 12.03
CA ASN A 2 -40.03 24.88 11.50
C ASN A 2 -38.64 24.96 12.11
N THR A 3 -38.41 24.20 13.15
CA THR A 3 -37.08 23.92 13.66
C THR A 3 -36.41 22.94 12.67
N SER A 4 -35.81 23.48 11.61
CA SER A 4 -34.80 22.75 10.88
C SER A 4 -33.63 22.50 11.86
N SER A 5 -33.65 21.31 12.49
CA SER A 5 -32.54 20.81 13.28
C SER A 5 -31.30 20.90 12.40
N ASP A 6 -30.42 21.81 12.78
CA ASP A 6 -29.07 21.98 12.20
C ASP A 6 -28.33 20.64 12.37
N ASN A 7 -28.47 19.77 11.37
CA ASN A 7 -27.77 18.46 11.33
C ASN A 7 -26.28 18.73 11.11
N GLN A 8 -25.65 19.29 12.15
CA GLN A 8 -24.20 19.39 12.18
C GLN A 8 -23.67 17.95 12.23
N SER A 9 -23.11 17.47 11.11
CA SER A 9 -22.37 16.22 11.14
C SER A 9 -21.24 16.38 12.17
N ALA A 10 -21.21 15.47 13.15
CA ALA A 10 -20.18 15.49 14.20
C ALA A 10 -18.82 15.20 13.58
N LYS A 11 -17.78 15.76 14.19
CA LYS A 11 -16.38 15.47 13.81
C LYS A 11 -16.10 13.97 13.86
N PRO A 12 -15.40 13.37 12.87
CA PRO A 12 -15.14 11.93 12.85
C PRO A 12 -14.36 11.50 14.08
N LYS A 13 -14.81 10.43 14.73
CA LYS A 13 -14.16 9.86 15.90
C LYS A 13 -13.34 8.63 15.51
N ILE A 14 -12.03 8.71 15.65
CA ILE A 14 -11.06 7.68 15.23
C ILE A 14 -11.43 6.30 15.78
N ILE A 15 -11.63 6.19 17.10
CA ILE A 15 -11.93 4.91 17.75
C ILE A 15 -13.25 4.33 17.26
N GLN A 16 -14.26 5.17 17.03
CA GLN A 16 -15.56 4.70 16.51
C GLN A 16 -15.44 4.18 15.07
N ALA A 17 -14.66 4.85 14.22
CA ALA A 17 -14.37 4.37 12.88
C ALA A 17 -13.61 3.03 12.90
N MET A 18 -12.64 2.87 13.80
CA MET A 18 -11.93 1.60 13.99
C MET A 18 -12.89 0.49 14.42
N LEU A 19 -13.68 0.71 15.45
CA LEU A 19 -14.68 -0.27 15.91
C LEU A 19 -15.69 -0.61 14.82
N ALA A 20 -16.16 0.37 14.04
CA ALA A 20 -17.06 0.12 12.91
C ALA A 20 -16.42 -0.78 11.85
N GLY A 21 -15.12 -0.59 11.54
CA GLY A 21 -14.37 -1.47 10.65
C GLY A 21 -14.29 -2.91 11.16
N PHE A 22 -13.90 -3.10 12.42
CA PHE A 22 -13.85 -4.44 13.05
C PHE A 22 -15.24 -5.11 13.07
N ASN A 23 -16.30 -4.38 13.41
CA ASN A 23 -17.66 -4.90 13.38
C ASN A 23 -18.12 -5.26 11.97
N THR A 24 -17.72 -4.48 10.94
CA THR A 24 -18.03 -4.80 9.54
C THR A 24 -17.47 -6.17 9.17
N ILE A 25 -16.22 -6.45 9.53
CA ILE A 25 -15.56 -7.72 9.19
C ILE A 25 -16.08 -8.87 10.07
N ALA A 26 -16.34 -8.63 11.36
CA ALA A 26 -16.94 -9.64 12.23
C ALA A 26 -18.32 -10.08 11.70
N ASN A 27 -19.11 -9.18 11.14
CA ASN A 27 -20.41 -9.48 10.54
C ASN A 27 -20.32 -10.07 9.12
N LYS A 28 -19.20 -9.89 8.42
CA LYS A 28 -18.97 -10.33 7.03
C LYS A 28 -17.59 -10.95 6.87
N PRO A 29 -17.30 -12.07 7.57
CA PRO A 29 -15.95 -12.67 7.57
C PRO A 29 -15.49 -13.16 6.20
N ILE A 30 -16.41 -13.36 5.25
CA ILE A 30 -16.08 -13.71 3.87
C ILE A 30 -15.10 -12.75 3.21
N LEU A 31 -15.04 -11.48 3.67
CA LEU A 31 -14.15 -10.45 3.13
C LEU A 31 -12.67 -10.76 3.39
N ILE A 32 -12.34 -11.53 4.44
CA ILE A 32 -10.95 -11.92 4.72
C ILE A 32 -10.41 -12.98 3.75
N LEU A 33 -11.27 -13.61 2.94
CA LEU A 33 -10.81 -14.65 2.01
C LEU A 33 -9.81 -14.11 0.98
N PHE A 34 -9.90 -12.85 0.58
CA PHE A 34 -8.97 -12.27 -0.38
C PHE A 34 -7.52 -12.32 0.12
N PRO A 35 -7.17 -11.72 1.29
CA PRO A 35 -5.82 -11.82 1.82
C PRO A 35 -5.44 -13.25 2.21
N VAL A 36 -6.36 -14.06 2.72
CA VAL A 36 -6.07 -15.48 3.05
C VAL A 36 -5.68 -16.27 1.82
N ILE A 37 -6.43 -16.14 0.71
CA ILE A 37 -6.13 -16.86 -0.54
C ILE A 37 -4.77 -16.41 -1.10
N LEU A 38 -4.48 -15.10 -1.09
CA LEU A 38 -3.20 -14.59 -1.54
C LEU A 38 -2.04 -15.12 -0.69
N ASP A 39 -2.18 -15.08 0.64
CA ASP A 39 -1.16 -15.57 1.55
C ASP A 39 -0.94 -17.09 1.42
N LEU A 40 -2.01 -17.88 1.27
CA LEU A 40 -1.91 -19.31 1.02
C LEU A 40 -1.24 -19.60 -0.33
N PHE A 41 -1.56 -18.82 -1.38
CA PHE A 41 -0.90 -18.95 -2.67
C PHE A 41 0.60 -18.66 -2.58
N LEU A 42 0.99 -17.59 -1.87
CA LEU A 42 2.40 -17.25 -1.68
C LEU A 42 3.13 -18.22 -0.75
N TRP A 43 2.42 -18.85 0.18
CA TRP A 43 3.02 -19.81 1.13
C TRP A 43 3.23 -21.22 0.52
N PHE A 44 2.28 -21.71 -0.25
CA PHE A 44 2.33 -23.07 -0.81
C PHE A 44 2.67 -23.11 -2.30
N GLY A 45 2.52 -21.98 -2.99
CA GLY A 45 2.77 -21.88 -4.42
C GLY A 45 4.26 -21.87 -4.77
N PRO A 46 4.57 -21.85 -6.07
CA PRO A 46 5.94 -21.75 -6.53
C PRO A 46 6.50 -20.35 -6.28
N ALA A 47 7.75 -20.27 -5.78
CA ALA A 47 8.50 -19.03 -5.70
C ALA A 47 9.11 -18.71 -7.09
N TRP A 48 8.82 -17.52 -7.62
CA TRP A 48 9.30 -17.06 -8.92
C TRP A 48 10.55 -16.18 -8.73
N ARG A 49 11.72 -16.77 -8.88
CA ARG A 49 13.02 -16.15 -8.56
C ARG A 49 13.64 -15.48 -9.77
N ILE A 50 14.21 -14.30 -9.54
CA ILE A 50 14.87 -13.48 -10.55
C ILE A 50 16.39 -13.41 -10.37
N ASP A 51 16.93 -14.03 -9.30
CA ASP A 51 18.37 -14.01 -8.97
C ASP A 51 19.23 -14.55 -10.10
N SER A 52 18.79 -15.61 -10.80
CA SER A 52 19.52 -16.19 -11.94
C SER A 52 19.71 -15.21 -13.11
N PHE A 53 18.80 -14.24 -13.29
CA PHE A 53 18.94 -13.18 -14.28
C PHE A 53 19.96 -12.12 -13.87
N PHE A 54 19.98 -11.74 -12.57
CA PHE A 54 20.86 -10.68 -12.08
C PHE A 54 22.27 -11.15 -11.75
N ARG A 55 22.44 -12.45 -11.46
CA ARG A 55 23.75 -13.02 -11.06
C ARG A 55 24.89 -12.67 -12.01
N PRO A 56 24.78 -12.82 -13.36
CA PRO A 56 25.87 -12.47 -14.27
C PRO A 56 26.28 -10.99 -14.16
N PHE A 57 25.30 -10.07 -14.03
CA PHE A 57 25.59 -8.64 -13.90
C PHE A 57 26.30 -8.30 -12.59
N ILE A 58 25.97 -9.04 -11.51
CA ILE A 58 26.60 -8.84 -10.19
C ILE A 58 28.02 -9.39 -10.21
N GLU A 59 28.26 -10.53 -10.86
CA GLU A 59 29.57 -11.15 -10.97
C GLU A 59 30.51 -10.34 -11.88
N ASP A 60 30.01 -9.76 -12.96
CA ASP A 60 30.78 -8.91 -13.91
C ASP A 60 31.33 -7.64 -13.26
N LEU A 61 30.81 -7.20 -12.13
CA LEU A 61 31.35 -6.06 -11.39
C LEU A 61 32.81 -6.28 -10.94
N ASN A 62 33.24 -7.54 -10.75
CA ASN A 62 34.61 -7.88 -10.40
C ASN A 62 35.60 -7.65 -11.57
N SER A 63 35.09 -7.61 -12.80
CA SER A 63 35.89 -7.43 -14.01
C SER A 63 36.18 -5.98 -14.37
N LEU A 64 35.61 -5.02 -13.60
CA LEU A 64 35.79 -3.59 -13.89
C LEU A 64 37.26 -3.17 -13.65
N PRO A 65 37.92 -2.54 -14.62
CA PRO A 65 39.29 -2.07 -14.47
C PRO A 65 39.37 -0.94 -13.44
N GLY A 66 40.45 -0.96 -12.62
CA GLY A 66 40.70 0.09 -11.61
C GLY A 66 40.26 -0.23 -10.19
N LEU A 67 39.87 -1.50 -9.91
CA LEU A 67 39.44 -1.96 -8.58
C LEU A 67 40.62 -2.45 -7.68
N ASP A 68 41.88 -2.08 -8.01
CA ASP A 68 43.06 -2.59 -7.31
C ASP A 68 43.26 -1.99 -5.91
N SER A 69 42.47 -1.00 -5.50
CA SER A 69 42.53 -0.46 -4.15
C SER A 69 41.64 -1.25 -3.18
N VAL A 70 42.12 -1.48 -1.96
CA VAL A 70 41.38 -2.18 -0.88
C VAL A 70 40.03 -1.51 -0.59
N GLU A 71 39.93 -0.19 -0.73
CA GLU A 71 38.71 0.58 -0.47
C GLU A 71 37.66 0.30 -1.54
N TYR A 72 38.02 0.26 -2.82
CA TYR A 72 37.14 -0.10 -3.92
C TYR A 72 36.69 -1.56 -3.87
N SER A 73 37.58 -2.49 -3.53
CA SER A 73 37.22 -3.90 -3.41
C SER A 73 36.17 -4.14 -2.31
N ASN A 74 36.28 -3.45 -1.17
CA ASN A 74 35.28 -3.49 -0.10
C ASN A 74 33.94 -2.93 -0.53
N LEU A 75 33.93 -1.82 -1.28
CA LEU A 75 32.69 -1.24 -1.80
C LEU A 75 32.00 -2.19 -2.78
N VAL A 76 32.76 -2.81 -3.70
CA VAL A 76 32.21 -3.78 -4.66
C VAL A 76 31.67 -5.02 -3.94
N MET A 77 32.40 -5.57 -2.98
CA MET A 77 31.93 -6.71 -2.19
C MET A 77 30.63 -6.39 -1.42
N ASN A 78 30.56 -5.23 -0.78
CA ASN A 78 29.36 -4.79 -0.08
C ASN A 78 28.17 -4.58 -1.05
N PHE A 79 28.42 -4.01 -2.22
CA PHE A 79 27.43 -3.84 -3.26
C PHE A 79 26.92 -5.19 -3.79
N GLN A 80 27.85 -6.12 -4.07
CA GLN A 80 27.51 -7.46 -4.54
C GLN A 80 26.71 -8.25 -3.49
N SER A 81 27.13 -8.24 -2.22
CA SER A 81 26.40 -8.92 -1.16
C SER A 81 24.99 -8.35 -1.00
N PHE A 82 24.87 -7.02 -1.01
CA PHE A 82 23.57 -6.36 -0.94
C PHE A 82 22.64 -6.78 -2.09
N TRP A 83 23.13 -6.74 -3.34
CA TRP A 83 22.30 -7.11 -4.49
C TRP A 83 22.00 -8.60 -4.57
N THR A 84 22.96 -9.44 -4.20
CA THR A 84 22.75 -10.89 -4.12
C THR A 84 21.67 -11.23 -3.09
N ASP A 85 21.76 -10.67 -1.89
CA ASP A 85 20.78 -10.88 -0.83
C ASP A 85 19.41 -10.31 -1.23
N MET A 86 19.40 -9.12 -1.83
CA MET A 86 18.16 -8.50 -2.29
C MET A 86 17.46 -9.34 -3.35
N THR A 87 18.19 -9.76 -4.41
CA THR A 87 17.59 -10.52 -5.52
C THR A 87 17.20 -11.94 -5.12
N ALA A 88 17.95 -12.55 -4.20
CA ALA A 88 17.64 -13.88 -3.65
C ALA A 88 16.33 -13.87 -2.84
N ASN A 89 15.94 -12.73 -2.29
CA ASN A 89 14.72 -12.61 -1.47
C ASN A 89 13.50 -12.07 -2.26
N ILE A 90 13.67 -11.71 -3.53
CA ILE A 90 12.54 -11.26 -4.36
C ILE A 90 11.80 -12.47 -4.93
N ASP A 91 10.54 -12.57 -4.61
CA ASP A 91 9.58 -13.42 -5.31
C ASP A 91 8.71 -12.54 -6.23
N LEU A 92 8.75 -12.82 -7.54
CA LEU A 92 7.99 -12.04 -8.51
C LEU A 92 6.48 -12.11 -8.27
N ALA A 93 5.97 -13.20 -7.68
CA ALA A 93 4.57 -13.33 -7.30
C ALA A 93 4.14 -12.31 -6.22
N SER A 94 5.09 -11.71 -5.49
CA SER A 94 4.83 -10.59 -4.57
C SER A 94 4.23 -9.37 -5.29
N ALA A 95 4.38 -9.25 -6.62
CA ALA A 95 3.74 -8.23 -7.43
C ALA A 95 2.20 -8.34 -7.48
N LEU A 96 1.62 -9.45 -7.01
CA LEU A 96 0.17 -9.56 -6.77
C LEU A 96 -0.31 -8.61 -5.67
N HIS A 97 0.58 -8.25 -4.72
CA HIS A 97 0.33 -7.22 -3.72
C HIS A 97 0.60 -5.83 -4.31
N THR A 98 -0.34 -5.32 -5.07
CA THR A 98 -0.22 -4.02 -5.75
C THR A 98 -0.41 -2.83 -4.80
N LEU A 99 0.25 -1.71 -5.09
CA LEU A 99 0.09 -0.45 -4.38
C LEU A 99 -0.42 0.63 -5.35
N PRO A 100 -1.26 1.55 -4.92
CA PRO A 100 -1.82 1.76 -3.57
C PRO A 100 -3.09 0.94 -3.29
N ILE A 101 -3.62 0.24 -4.27
CA ILE A 101 -4.82 -0.60 -4.16
C ILE A 101 -4.41 -2.02 -4.48
N GLY A 102 -4.46 -2.89 -3.48
CA GLY A 102 -4.10 -4.29 -3.60
C GLY A 102 -4.65 -5.10 -2.45
N ILE A 103 -4.46 -6.40 -2.52
CA ILE A 103 -4.79 -7.29 -1.42
C ILE A 103 -3.61 -7.31 -0.46
N PRO A 104 -3.79 -6.96 0.82
CA PRO A 104 -2.71 -7.06 1.81
C PRO A 104 -2.26 -8.51 1.98
N SER A 105 -0.96 -8.69 2.20
CA SER A 105 -0.38 -10.02 2.38
C SER A 105 0.68 -10.02 3.49
N LEU A 106 0.61 -11.01 4.35
CA LEU A 106 1.61 -11.28 5.39
C LEU A 106 2.87 -11.91 4.75
N MET A 107 2.68 -12.79 3.76
CA MET A 107 3.76 -13.56 3.12
C MET A 107 4.66 -12.72 2.23
N VAL A 108 4.21 -11.58 1.70
CA VAL A 108 5.07 -10.64 0.96
C VAL A 108 6.20 -10.11 1.84
N SER A 109 5.97 -9.93 3.14
CA SER A 109 7.00 -9.46 4.10
C SER A 109 8.02 -10.53 4.45
N LYS A 110 7.72 -11.81 4.24
CA LYS A 110 8.57 -12.95 4.57
C LYS A 110 8.39 -14.04 3.52
N PRO A 111 8.98 -13.88 2.32
CA PRO A 111 8.84 -14.87 1.25
C PRO A 111 9.31 -16.23 1.74
N PRO A 112 8.48 -17.27 1.69
CA PRO A 112 8.81 -18.57 2.26
C PRO A 112 9.76 -19.34 1.35
N PHE A 113 10.86 -19.86 1.91
CA PHE A 113 11.73 -20.85 1.25
C PHE A 113 11.26 -22.30 1.53
N SER A 114 10.42 -22.45 2.55
CA SER A 114 9.86 -23.73 2.99
C SER A 114 8.42 -23.50 3.46
N ASN A 115 7.66 -24.59 3.50
CA ASN A 115 6.32 -24.63 4.04
C ASN A 115 6.15 -25.95 4.84
N PRO A 116 5.05 -26.19 5.53
CA PRO A 116 4.86 -27.42 6.32
C PRO A 116 4.95 -28.73 5.54
N PHE A 117 4.91 -28.70 4.21
CA PHE A 117 5.10 -29.86 3.34
C PHE A 117 6.55 -30.06 2.89
N GLY A 118 7.46 -29.13 3.21
CA GLY A 118 8.87 -29.15 2.83
C GLY A 118 9.32 -27.90 2.09
N SER A 119 10.29 -28.02 1.18
CA SER A 119 10.78 -26.90 0.37
C SER A 119 9.73 -26.48 -0.67
N SER A 120 9.50 -25.17 -0.77
CA SER A 120 8.63 -24.63 -1.82
C SER A 120 9.24 -24.85 -3.21
N PRO A 121 8.46 -25.21 -4.22
CA PRO A 121 8.96 -25.32 -5.59
C PRO A 121 9.48 -23.95 -6.06
N VAL A 122 10.65 -23.93 -6.70
CA VAL A 122 11.28 -22.70 -7.18
C VAL A 122 11.33 -22.70 -8.70
N ILE A 123 10.88 -21.60 -9.30
CA ILE A 123 10.94 -21.35 -10.74
C ILE A 123 11.95 -20.23 -10.96
N TYR A 124 13.09 -20.52 -11.59
CA TYR A 124 14.10 -19.53 -11.92
C TYR A 124 13.80 -18.87 -13.26
N LEU A 125 13.75 -17.55 -13.27
CA LEU A 125 13.52 -16.73 -14.45
C LEU A 125 14.87 -16.18 -14.93
N SER A 126 15.28 -16.57 -16.14
CA SER A 126 16.57 -16.18 -16.72
C SER A 126 16.45 -15.18 -17.88
N SER A 127 15.25 -14.91 -18.38
CA SER A 127 15.02 -14.01 -19.50
C SER A 127 14.28 -12.74 -19.08
N SER A 128 14.76 -11.59 -19.52
CA SER A 128 14.10 -10.29 -19.30
C SER A 128 12.63 -10.28 -19.77
N GLY A 129 12.35 -10.94 -20.91
CA GLY A 129 10.98 -11.04 -21.45
C GLY A 129 10.05 -11.86 -20.55
N GLN A 130 10.55 -12.95 -19.95
CA GLN A 130 9.78 -13.75 -18.97
C GLN A 130 9.50 -12.93 -17.71
N ILE A 131 10.51 -12.25 -17.16
CA ILE A 131 10.39 -11.43 -15.95
C ILE A 131 9.38 -10.31 -16.17
N LEU A 132 9.53 -9.53 -17.25
CA LEU A 132 8.62 -8.42 -17.55
C LEU A 132 7.20 -8.90 -17.84
N GLY A 133 7.05 -9.97 -18.64
CA GLY A 133 5.74 -10.53 -18.99
C GLY A 133 4.99 -11.04 -17.76
N LEU A 134 5.64 -11.83 -16.90
CA LEU A 134 5.02 -12.34 -15.66
C LEU A 134 4.76 -11.21 -14.66
N TRP A 135 5.67 -10.26 -14.52
CA TRP A 135 5.49 -9.11 -13.65
C TRP A 135 4.25 -8.29 -14.03
N LEU A 136 4.06 -8.02 -15.33
CA LEU A 136 2.87 -7.33 -15.83
C LEU A 136 1.59 -8.14 -15.57
N ILE A 137 1.63 -9.46 -15.79
CA ILE A 137 0.50 -10.35 -15.54
C ILE A 137 0.13 -10.31 -14.03
N PHE A 138 1.11 -10.46 -13.14
CA PHE A 138 0.87 -10.43 -11.70
C PHE A 138 0.33 -9.08 -11.24
N ILE A 139 0.87 -7.96 -11.75
CA ILE A 139 0.35 -6.62 -11.47
C ILE A 139 -1.11 -6.48 -11.93
N LEU A 140 -1.44 -6.91 -13.14
CA LEU A 140 -2.82 -6.84 -13.65
C LEU A 140 -3.79 -7.68 -12.81
N ILE A 141 -3.40 -8.91 -12.46
CA ILE A 141 -4.18 -9.78 -11.56
C ILE A 141 -4.29 -9.13 -10.17
N GLY A 142 -3.21 -8.54 -9.66
CA GLY A 142 -3.18 -7.84 -8.37
C GLY A 142 -4.16 -6.67 -8.33
N TYR A 143 -4.14 -5.80 -9.34
CA TYR A 143 -5.09 -4.68 -9.43
C TYR A 143 -6.54 -5.14 -9.63
N LEU A 144 -6.76 -6.19 -10.40
CA LEU A 144 -8.10 -6.74 -10.62
C LEU A 144 -8.68 -7.31 -9.32
N SER A 145 -7.93 -8.15 -8.64
CA SER A 145 -8.32 -8.76 -7.36
C SER A 145 -8.41 -7.72 -6.23
N GLY A 146 -7.47 -6.76 -6.19
CA GLY A 146 -7.52 -5.62 -5.27
C GLY A 146 -8.76 -4.75 -5.47
N SER A 147 -9.12 -4.45 -6.74
CA SER A 147 -10.33 -3.69 -7.05
C SER A 147 -11.60 -4.42 -6.61
N LEU A 148 -11.68 -5.75 -6.81
CA LEU A 148 -12.78 -6.57 -6.31
C LEU A 148 -12.84 -6.57 -4.77
N TYR A 149 -11.71 -6.66 -4.12
CA TYR A 149 -11.60 -6.64 -2.67
C TYR A 149 -12.10 -5.30 -2.08
N TYR A 150 -11.57 -4.17 -2.54
CA TYR A 150 -12.00 -2.83 -2.10
C TYR A 150 -13.45 -2.54 -2.42
N LYS A 151 -13.92 -2.96 -3.59
CA LYS A 151 -15.34 -2.88 -3.98
C LYS A 151 -16.23 -3.63 -2.98
N ASN A 152 -15.88 -4.88 -2.66
CA ASN A 152 -16.67 -5.68 -1.73
C ASN A 152 -16.71 -5.03 -0.33
N ILE A 153 -15.60 -4.49 0.17
CA ILE A 153 -15.58 -3.76 1.44
C ILE A 153 -16.49 -2.54 1.36
N SER A 154 -16.32 -1.67 0.35
CA SER A 154 -17.08 -0.43 0.21
C SER A 154 -18.60 -0.66 0.09
N THR A 155 -19.00 -1.69 -0.66
CA THR A 155 -20.42 -2.05 -0.83
C THR A 155 -21.07 -2.51 0.47
N ASN A 156 -20.33 -3.22 1.34
CA ASN A 156 -20.84 -3.64 2.65
C ASN A 156 -20.96 -2.47 3.65
N ILE A 157 -20.23 -1.37 3.43
CA ILE A 157 -20.31 -0.18 4.29
C ILE A 157 -21.46 0.73 3.90
N VAL A 158 -21.64 0.99 2.59
CA VAL A 158 -22.67 1.95 2.12
C VAL A 158 -24.06 1.31 1.93
N ASN A 159 -24.13 -0.02 1.93
CA ASN A 159 -25.38 -0.79 1.85
C ASN A 159 -26.30 -0.34 0.68
N THR A 160 -25.73 0.02 -0.45
CA THR A 160 -26.45 0.67 -1.57
C THR A 160 -27.43 -0.25 -2.30
N GLY A 161 -27.47 -1.55 -2.01
CA GLY A 161 -28.41 -2.49 -2.67
C GLY A 161 -28.36 -2.52 -4.22
N GLN A 162 -27.68 -1.55 -4.83
CA GLN A 162 -27.56 -1.42 -6.27
C GLN A 162 -26.48 -2.38 -6.79
N LYS A 163 -26.89 -3.27 -7.69
CA LYS A 163 -25.97 -4.12 -8.44
C LYS A 163 -25.20 -3.24 -9.42
N GLU A 164 -23.90 -3.13 -9.21
CA GLU A 164 -23.01 -2.44 -10.14
C GLU A 164 -22.94 -3.21 -11.48
N SER A 165 -23.10 -2.48 -12.59
CA SER A 165 -22.91 -3.04 -13.91
C SER A 165 -21.43 -3.43 -14.15
N ILE A 166 -21.20 -4.44 -14.99
CA ILE A 166 -19.85 -4.84 -15.42
C ILE A 166 -19.09 -3.63 -16.01
N VAL A 167 -19.77 -2.79 -16.79
CA VAL A 167 -19.18 -1.57 -17.38
C VAL A 167 -18.69 -0.61 -16.28
N GLN A 168 -19.49 -0.36 -15.26
CA GLN A 168 -19.12 0.49 -14.14
C GLN A 168 -17.91 -0.07 -13.38
N PHE A 169 -17.86 -1.40 -13.20
CA PHE A 169 -16.70 -2.05 -12.58
C PHE A 169 -15.43 -1.80 -13.40
N PHE A 170 -15.45 -1.99 -14.72
CA PHE A 170 -14.29 -1.73 -15.57
C PHE A 170 -13.89 -0.25 -15.57
N GLN A 171 -14.85 0.68 -15.53
CA GLN A 171 -14.54 2.11 -15.39
C GLN A 171 -13.79 2.38 -14.06
N THR A 172 -14.28 1.83 -12.94
CA THR A 172 -13.61 1.91 -11.63
C THR A 172 -12.21 1.30 -11.70
N PHE A 173 -12.08 0.13 -12.29
CA PHE A 173 -10.80 -0.57 -12.47
C PHE A 173 -9.77 0.25 -13.27
N PHE A 174 -10.20 0.92 -14.35
CA PHE A 174 -9.33 1.83 -15.10
C PHE A 174 -8.85 3.02 -14.25
N GLN A 175 -9.72 3.60 -13.41
CA GLN A 175 -9.33 4.66 -12.48
C GLN A 175 -8.28 4.18 -11.48
N VAL A 176 -8.43 2.94 -11.01
CA VAL A 176 -7.50 2.29 -10.08
C VAL A 176 -6.12 2.08 -10.71
N ILE A 177 -6.05 1.57 -11.94
CA ILE A 177 -4.78 1.39 -12.65
C ILE A 177 -4.11 2.73 -12.97
N LEU A 178 -4.89 3.77 -13.28
CA LEU A 178 -4.35 5.10 -13.60
C LEU A 178 -3.72 5.78 -12.38
N MET A 179 -4.17 5.44 -11.16
CA MET A 179 -3.70 6.07 -9.93
C MET A 179 -2.18 5.94 -9.71
N PRO A 180 -1.55 4.75 -9.78
CA PRO A 180 -0.11 4.64 -9.60
C PRO A 180 0.69 5.41 -10.64
N PHE A 181 0.22 5.52 -11.89
CA PHE A 181 0.89 6.33 -12.91
C PHE A 181 0.89 7.81 -12.52
N ILE A 182 -0.23 8.35 -12.05
CA ILE A 182 -0.29 9.75 -11.58
C ILE A 182 0.62 9.92 -10.34
N LEU A 183 0.61 8.99 -9.39
CA LEU A 183 1.51 9.05 -8.24
C LEU A 183 2.98 9.00 -8.67
N LEU A 184 3.35 8.15 -9.63
CA LEU A 184 4.70 8.10 -10.19
C LEU A 184 5.10 9.42 -10.85
N VAL A 185 4.20 10.05 -11.63
CA VAL A 185 4.46 11.36 -12.23
C VAL A 185 4.68 12.42 -11.15
N ILE A 186 3.84 12.45 -10.10
CA ILE A 186 4.00 13.36 -8.98
C ILE A 186 5.36 13.15 -8.30
N LEU A 187 5.73 11.89 -8.00
CA LEU A 187 7.00 11.55 -7.39
C LEU A 187 8.19 11.91 -8.30
N ALA A 188 8.08 11.67 -9.62
CA ALA A 188 9.11 12.04 -10.57
C ALA A 188 9.33 13.56 -10.63
N ILE A 189 8.26 14.36 -10.63
CA ILE A 189 8.35 15.81 -10.57
C ILE A 189 8.99 16.27 -9.25
N LEU A 190 8.59 15.69 -8.13
CA LEU A 190 9.15 16.00 -6.81
C LEU A 190 10.61 15.56 -6.66
N SER A 191 11.02 14.48 -7.34
CA SER A 191 12.38 13.97 -7.25
C SER A 191 13.44 14.95 -7.76
N ILE A 192 13.12 15.78 -8.76
CA ILE A 192 14.07 16.74 -9.34
C ILE A 192 14.55 17.76 -8.30
N PRO A 193 13.68 18.55 -7.65
CA PRO A 193 14.12 19.49 -6.61
C PRO A 193 14.70 18.79 -5.38
N VAL A 194 14.18 17.59 -5.04
CA VAL A 194 14.68 16.79 -3.92
C VAL A 194 16.13 16.36 -4.15
N MET A 195 16.43 15.80 -5.32
CA MET A 195 17.80 15.37 -5.67
C MET A 195 18.76 16.54 -5.71
N PHE A 196 18.33 17.70 -6.25
CA PHE A 196 19.12 18.91 -6.26
C PHE A 196 19.47 19.38 -4.84
N LEU A 197 18.47 19.50 -3.96
CA LEU A 197 18.68 19.90 -2.57
C LEU A 197 19.57 18.90 -1.82
N LEU A 198 19.31 17.60 -1.96
CA LEU A 198 20.09 16.56 -1.29
C LEU A 198 21.56 16.63 -1.73
N THR A 199 21.84 16.74 -3.02
CA THR A 199 23.20 16.86 -3.55
C THR A 199 23.91 18.09 -2.98
N LEU A 200 23.23 19.26 -2.95
CA LEU A 200 23.79 20.48 -2.39
C LEU A 200 24.21 20.30 -0.91
N PHE A 201 23.36 19.69 -0.09
CA PHE A 201 23.66 19.48 1.32
C PHE A 201 24.74 18.39 1.56
N LEU A 202 24.78 17.35 0.73
CA LEU A 202 25.82 16.31 0.80
C LEU A 202 27.21 16.88 0.46
N VAL A 203 27.29 17.82 -0.46
CA VAL A 203 28.58 18.53 -0.79
C VAL A 203 29.07 19.38 0.39
N ILE A 204 28.16 19.97 1.17
CA ILE A 204 28.53 20.74 2.38
C ILE A 204 29.07 19.82 3.47
N SER A 205 28.33 18.75 3.79
CA SER A 205 28.72 17.73 4.77
C SER A 205 27.82 16.48 4.64
N PRO A 206 28.40 15.27 4.68
CA PRO A 206 27.61 14.04 4.72
C PRO A 206 26.60 13.98 5.86
N THR A 207 26.96 14.46 7.04
CA THR A 207 26.06 14.52 8.21
C THR A 207 24.88 15.46 7.97
N VAL A 208 25.11 16.63 7.38
CA VAL A 208 24.05 17.58 7.02
C VAL A 208 23.15 16.97 5.94
N GLY A 209 23.72 16.30 4.94
CA GLY A 209 22.98 15.58 3.90
C GLY A 209 22.05 14.50 4.47
N GLN A 210 22.52 13.69 5.43
CA GLN A 210 21.71 12.67 6.11
C GLN A 210 20.54 13.29 6.88
N PHE A 211 20.78 14.39 7.61
CA PHE A 211 19.72 15.10 8.31
C PHE A 211 18.69 15.67 7.33
N MET A 212 19.14 16.27 6.24
CA MET A 212 18.25 16.80 5.19
C MET A 212 17.45 15.70 4.50
N LEU A 213 18.03 14.51 4.30
CA LEU A 213 17.31 13.36 3.76
C LEU A 213 16.07 13.02 4.62
N ILE A 214 16.23 13.01 5.95
CA ILE A 214 15.12 12.74 6.87
C ILE A 214 14.03 13.81 6.72
N LEU A 215 14.41 15.08 6.69
CA LEU A 215 13.46 16.19 6.51
C LEU A 215 12.74 16.13 5.16
N ILE A 216 13.45 15.79 4.09
CA ILE A 216 12.89 15.60 2.75
C ILE A 216 11.88 14.46 2.74
N VAL A 217 12.20 13.31 3.34
CA VAL A 217 11.27 12.17 3.45
C VAL A 217 10.00 12.59 4.18
N ILE A 218 10.12 13.29 5.31
CA ILE A 218 8.97 13.81 6.05
C ILE A 218 8.13 14.77 5.19
N ALA A 219 8.78 15.67 4.46
CA ALA A 219 8.09 16.62 3.58
C ALA A 219 7.35 15.94 2.43
N VAL A 220 7.96 14.93 1.80
CA VAL A 220 7.33 14.12 0.73
C VAL A 220 6.12 13.35 1.28
N LEU A 221 6.26 12.71 2.44
CA LEU A 221 5.14 12.04 3.09
C LEU A 221 4.00 13.01 3.39
N TRP A 222 4.32 14.21 3.84
CA TRP A 222 3.32 15.26 4.14
C TRP A 222 2.58 15.75 2.89
N ILE A 223 3.25 15.80 1.72
CA ILE A 223 2.65 16.13 0.42
C ILE A 223 1.75 14.99 -0.06
N LEU A 224 2.13 13.73 0.17
CA LEU A 224 1.37 12.55 -0.28
C LEU A 224 0.17 12.21 0.63
N LEU A 225 0.25 12.58 1.92
CA LEU A 225 -0.81 12.31 2.89
C LEU A 225 -2.22 12.75 2.41
N PRO A 226 -2.39 13.94 1.80
CA PRO A 226 -3.69 14.37 1.27
C PRO A 226 -4.28 13.46 0.19
N LEU A 227 -3.49 12.61 -0.45
CA LEU A 227 -3.95 11.65 -1.48
C LEU A 227 -4.37 10.30 -0.90
N PHE A 228 -4.18 10.08 0.40
CA PHE A 228 -4.40 8.78 1.05
C PHE A 228 -5.81 8.22 0.84
N PHE A 229 -6.85 9.06 0.85
CA PHE A 229 -8.23 8.64 0.68
C PHE A 229 -8.72 8.66 -0.77
N THR A 230 -7.85 8.88 -1.76
CA THR A 230 -8.25 8.82 -3.18
C THR A 230 -8.96 7.51 -3.56
N PRO A 231 -8.46 6.31 -3.17
CA PRO A 231 -9.18 5.07 -3.41
C PRO A 231 -10.61 5.05 -2.84
N HIS A 232 -10.79 5.65 -1.66
CA HIS A 232 -12.08 5.68 -0.98
C HIS A 232 -13.10 6.51 -1.79
N GLY A 233 -12.69 7.64 -2.37
CA GLY A 233 -13.53 8.44 -3.28
C GLY A 233 -13.96 7.66 -4.52
N ILE A 234 -13.03 6.88 -5.12
CA ILE A 234 -13.32 6.04 -6.28
C ILE A 234 -14.34 4.95 -5.92
N PHE A 235 -14.16 4.22 -4.82
CA PHE A 235 -15.03 3.08 -4.49
C PHE A 235 -16.34 3.45 -3.80
N LEU A 236 -16.35 4.46 -2.91
CA LEU A 236 -17.58 4.87 -2.19
C LEU A 236 -18.49 5.74 -3.03
N TYR A 237 -17.92 6.73 -3.72
CA TYR A 237 -18.69 7.75 -4.44
C TYR A 237 -18.68 7.57 -5.95
N LYS A 238 -18.03 6.50 -6.45
CA LYS A 238 -17.87 6.22 -7.90
C LYS A 238 -17.28 7.40 -8.66
N GLN A 239 -16.41 8.16 -8.00
CA GLN A 239 -15.74 9.31 -8.59
C GLN A 239 -14.67 8.87 -9.58
N ASN A 240 -14.46 9.66 -10.64
CA ASN A 240 -13.25 9.56 -11.44
C ASN A 240 -12.03 9.95 -10.60
N LEU A 241 -10.82 9.57 -11.06
CA LEU A 241 -9.58 9.72 -10.30
C LEU A 241 -9.32 11.17 -9.86
N VAL A 242 -9.42 12.16 -10.76
CA VAL A 242 -9.13 13.56 -10.41
C VAL A 242 -10.11 14.13 -9.38
N PRO A 243 -11.44 14.00 -9.54
CA PRO A 243 -12.39 14.36 -8.49
C PRO A 243 -12.16 13.63 -7.16
N ALA A 244 -11.81 12.33 -7.20
CA ALA A 244 -11.50 11.57 -5.99
C ALA A 244 -10.25 12.11 -5.27
N MET A 245 -9.19 12.47 -6.01
CA MET A 245 -8.01 13.14 -5.46
C MET A 245 -8.39 14.48 -4.81
N MET A 246 -9.19 15.31 -5.49
CA MET A 246 -9.62 16.61 -4.95
C MET A 246 -10.46 16.44 -3.67
N THR A 247 -11.36 15.45 -3.65
CA THR A 247 -12.15 15.13 -2.45
C THR A 247 -11.24 14.69 -1.31
N SER A 248 -10.27 13.80 -1.57
CA SER A 248 -9.28 13.37 -0.59
C SER A 248 -8.48 14.55 -0.03
N ILE A 249 -7.95 15.41 -0.89
CA ILE A 249 -7.18 16.60 -0.50
C ILE A 249 -8.05 17.53 0.37
N SER A 250 -9.28 17.79 -0.02
CA SER A 250 -10.21 18.65 0.74
C SER A 250 -10.48 18.10 2.13
N VAL A 251 -10.79 16.80 2.22
CA VAL A 251 -11.08 16.12 3.50
C VAL A 251 -9.86 16.15 4.42
N VAL A 252 -8.69 15.74 3.90
CA VAL A 252 -7.46 15.67 4.70
C VAL A 252 -7.02 17.06 5.16
N ARG A 253 -7.10 18.08 4.31
CA ARG A 253 -6.75 19.46 4.72
C ARG A 253 -7.68 19.99 5.80
N THR A 254 -8.98 19.66 5.74
CA THR A 254 -9.96 20.08 6.75
C THR A 254 -9.74 19.39 8.10
N LEU A 255 -9.25 18.15 8.08
CA LEU A 255 -9.10 17.27 9.24
C LEU A 255 -7.67 16.71 9.36
N MET A 256 -6.64 17.53 9.07
CA MET A 256 -5.24 17.08 9.00
C MET A 256 -4.79 16.35 10.27
N GLY A 257 -5.04 16.94 11.43
CA GLY A 257 -4.62 16.36 12.71
C GLY A 257 -5.29 15.02 13.00
N GLU A 258 -6.62 14.94 12.81
CA GLU A 258 -7.38 13.71 13.04
C GLU A 258 -6.99 12.62 12.04
N THR A 259 -6.77 13.00 10.79
CA THR A 259 -6.32 12.06 9.74
C THR A 259 -4.92 11.53 10.04
N ALA A 260 -4.00 12.40 10.45
CA ALA A 260 -2.65 11.98 10.83
C ALA A 260 -2.67 11.00 12.01
N TRP A 261 -3.46 11.29 13.06
CA TRP A 261 -3.63 10.38 14.19
C TRP A 261 -4.30 9.06 13.78
N TYR A 262 -5.31 9.11 12.90
CA TYR A 262 -5.96 7.90 12.39
C TYR A 262 -4.95 7.00 11.66
N ILE A 263 -4.17 7.57 10.75
CA ILE A 263 -3.15 6.83 9.99
C ILE A 263 -2.08 6.27 10.92
N LEU A 264 -1.59 7.08 11.86
CA LEU A 264 -0.57 6.66 12.83
C LEU A 264 -1.05 5.49 13.68
N LEU A 265 -2.24 5.58 14.27
CA LEU A 265 -2.81 4.50 15.09
C LEU A 265 -3.05 3.23 14.28
N SER A 266 -3.56 3.37 13.04
CA SER A 266 -3.74 2.24 12.12
C SER A 266 -2.40 1.57 11.79
N PHE A 267 -1.36 2.36 11.51
CA PHE A 267 -0.02 1.87 11.23
C PHE A 267 0.59 1.15 12.45
N LEU A 268 0.51 1.74 13.64
CA LEU A 268 1.03 1.14 14.88
C LEU A 268 0.32 -0.18 15.20
N LEU A 269 -1.00 -0.23 15.00
CA LEU A 269 -1.77 -1.46 15.20
C LEU A 269 -1.35 -2.54 14.21
N LEU A 270 -1.23 -2.21 12.90
CA LEU A 270 -0.80 -3.15 11.88
C LEU A 270 0.61 -3.67 12.15
N GLN A 271 1.56 -2.79 12.42
CA GLN A 271 2.96 -3.19 12.65
C GLN A 271 3.12 -3.98 13.94
N GLY A 272 2.45 -3.56 15.02
CA GLY A 272 2.48 -4.31 16.28
C GLY A 272 1.91 -5.73 16.12
N MET A 273 0.79 -5.86 15.41
CA MET A 273 0.18 -7.17 15.14
C MET A 273 1.02 -8.01 14.17
N ASN A 274 1.70 -7.41 13.18
CA ASN A 274 2.55 -8.15 12.25
C ASN A 274 3.69 -8.89 12.96
N TYR A 275 4.29 -8.31 14.00
CA TYR A 275 5.29 -9.02 14.82
C TYR A 275 4.72 -10.28 15.45
N LEU A 276 3.46 -10.24 15.91
CA LEU A 276 2.78 -11.40 16.48
C LEU A 276 2.50 -12.46 15.41
N TRP A 277 1.96 -12.04 14.26
CA TRP A 277 1.58 -12.96 13.19
C TRP A 277 2.77 -13.62 12.49
N LEU A 278 3.92 -12.95 12.42
CA LEU A 278 5.16 -13.47 11.83
C LEU A 278 6.03 -14.27 12.83
N SER A 279 5.61 -14.39 14.09
CA SER A 279 6.39 -15.12 15.09
C SER A 279 6.52 -16.62 14.83
N PRO A 280 5.51 -17.34 14.26
CA PRO A 280 5.69 -18.73 13.91
C PRO A 280 6.69 -18.91 12.76
N ALA A 281 7.42 -20.03 12.78
CA ALA A 281 8.28 -20.41 11.66
C ALA A 281 7.44 -20.73 10.41
N VAL A 282 8.02 -20.46 9.23
CA VAL A 282 7.31 -20.61 7.94
C VAL A 282 6.97 -22.05 7.58
N ASP A 283 7.69 -23.02 8.14
CA ASP A 283 7.46 -24.45 8.02
C ASP A 283 6.49 -25.02 9.07
N ASN A 284 5.90 -24.17 9.89
CA ASN A 284 4.99 -24.58 10.95
C ASN A 284 3.52 -24.23 10.62
N TRP A 285 2.63 -25.17 10.76
CA TRP A 285 1.19 -25.00 10.59
C TRP A 285 0.59 -23.87 11.45
N PHE A 286 1.25 -23.52 12.55
CA PHE A 286 0.80 -22.42 13.41
C PHE A 286 0.81 -21.05 12.69
N LEU A 287 1.59 -20.92 11.59
CA LEU A 287 1.57 -19.74 10.75
C LEU A 287 0.19 -19.49 10.11
N LEU A 288 -0.63 -20.52 9.91
CA LEU A 288 -2.00 -20.36 9.42
C LEU A 288 -2.84 -19.47 10.34
N VAL A 289 -2.63 -19.56 11.66
CA VAL A 289 -3.29 -18.67 12.63
C VAL A 289 -2.81 -17.23 12.43
N GLY A 290 -1.52 -17.05 12.15
CA GLY A 290 -0.96 -15.73 11.79
C GLY A 290 -1.59 -15.15 10.52
N ILE A 291 -1.71 -15.96 9.45
CA ILE A 291 -2.35 -15.56 8.19
C ILE A 291 -3.80 -15.13 8.42
N LEU A 292 -4.58 -15.93 9.16
CA LEU A 292 -5.98 -15.61 9.45
C LEU A 292 -6.11 -14.35 10.32
N GLY A 293 -5.27 -14.22 11.35
CA GLY A 293 -5.24 -13.05 12.22
C GLY A 293 -4.85 -11.78 11.47
N HIS A 294 -3.79 -11.85 10.63
CA HIS A 294 -3.39 -10.75 9.76
C HIS A 294 -4.52 -10.34 8.81
N ALA A 295 -5.09 -11.31 8.09
CA ALA A 295 -6.19 -11.08 7.16
C ALA A 295 -7.38 -10.39 7.82
N PHE A 296 -7.75 -10.79 9.04
CA PHE A 296 -8.84 -10.18 9.80
C PHE A 296 -8.50 -8.73 10.18
N VAL A 297 -7.35 -8.50 10.80
CA VAL A 297 -6.97 -7.17 11.30
C VAL A 297 -6.77 -6.18 10.17
N VAL A 298 -6.05 -6.55 9.10
CA VAL A 298 -5.79 -5.64 7.98
C VAL A 298 -7.07 -5.30 7.21
N THR A 299 -7.96 -6.28 7.02
CA THR A 299 -9.26 -6.04 6.37
C THR A 299 -10.14 -5.12 7.23
N ALA A 300 -10.13 -5.31 8.56
CA ALA A 300 -10.85 -4.44 9.50
C ALA A 300 -10.32 -3.01 9.47
N ILE A 301 -9.02 -2.80 9.36
CA ILE A 301 -8.43 -1.46 9.24
C ILE A 301 -8.77 -0.81 7.90
N ILE A 302 -8.78 -1.55 6.79
CA ILE A 302 -9.24 -1.02 5.51
C ILE A 302 -10.73 -0.66 5.58
N ALA A 303 -11.58 -1.50 6.16
CA ALA A 303 -12.99 -1.17 6.38
C ALA A 303 -13.16 0.07 7.29
N SER A 304 -12.35 0.18 8.33
CA SER A 304 -12.29 1.35 9.22
C SER A 304 -11.94 2.63 8.48
N SER A 305 -11.00 2.57 7.53
CA SER A 305 -10.61 3.74 6.72
C SER A 305 -11.75 4.24 5.82
N PHE A 306 -12.58 3.34 5.32
CA PHE A 306 -13.79 3.70 4.60
C PHE A 306 -14.83 4.36 5.52
N HIS A 307 -15.06 3.85 6.73
CA HIS A 307 -15.95 4.48 7.71
C HIS A 307 -15.45 5.87 8.10
N TYR A 308 -14.16 5.99 8.41
CA TYR A 308 -13.53 7.28 8.73
C TYR A 308 -13.72 8.29 7.60
N PHE A 309 -13.40 7.91 6.36
CA PHE A 309 -13.53 8.79 5.20
C PHE A 309 -14.98 9.23 4.94
N LEU A 310 -15.94 8.34 5.13
CA LEU A 310 -17.36 8.65 4.99
C LEU A 310 -17.80 9.75 5.97
N ASP A 311 -17.42 9.62 7.25
CA ASP A 311 -17.76 10.61 8.29
C ASP A 311 -16.98 11.91 8.09
N ALA A 312 -15.70 11.82 7.73
CA ALA A 312 -14.84 12.96 7.43
C ALA A 312 -15.38 13.79 6.25
N THR A 313 -15.87 13.12 5.20
CA THR A 313 -16.44 13.80 4.03
C THR A 313 -17.75 14.53 4.38
N LYS A 314 -18.63 13.89 5.15
CA LYS A 314 -19.88 14.53 5.63
C LYS A 314 -19.58 15.77 6.47
N TYR A 315 -18.59 15.68 7.36
CA TYR A 315 -18.17 16.81 8.19
C TYR A 315 -17.57 17.95 7.35
N ALA A 316 -16.65 17.65 6.42
CA ALA A 316 -16.06 18.65 5.55
C ALA A 316 -17.12 19.38 4.70
N GLN A 317 -18.09 18.66 4.16
CA GLN A 317 -19.23 19.24 3.43
C GLN A 317 -20.08 20.16 4.32
N SER A 318 -20.31 19.79 5.58
CA SER A 318 -21.09 20.63 6.52
C SER A 318 -20.40 21.97 6.79
N ILE A 319 -19.06 22.01 6.87
CA ILE A 319 -18.29 23.25 7.03
C ILE A 319 -18.42 24.15 5.80
N VAL A 320 -18.26 23.59 4.60
CA VAL A 320 -18.36 24.35 3.34
C VAL A 320 -19.76 24.96 3.19
N ASN A 321 -20.82 24.18 3.46
CA ASN A 321 -22.20 24.66 3.39
C ASN A 321 -22.49 25.79 4.40
N LYS A 322 -21.86 25.74 5.58
CA LYS A 322 -21.98 26.79 6.60
C LYS A 322 -21.28 28.08 6.16
N SER A 323 -20.08 27.98 5.58
CA SER A 323 -19.37 29.16 5.07
C SER A 323 -20.11 29.84 3.92
N MET A 324 -20.71 29.09 3.00
CA MET A 324 -21.54 29.65 1.92
C MET A 324 -22.82 30.34 2.41
N LYS A 325 -23.43 29.84 3.49
CA LYS A 325 -24.63 30.48 4.10
C LYS A 325 -24.28 31.72 4.92
N ALA A 326 -23.04 31.86 5.37
CA ALA A 326 -22.54 32.99 6.15
C ALA A 326 -22.00 34.14 5.30
N SER A 327 -21.78 33.91 4.00
CA SER A 327 -21.40 34.95 3.03
C SER A 327 -22.69 35.70 2.64
N PRO A 328 -22.77 37.04 2.86
CA PRO A 328 -23.97 37.84 2.52
C PRO A 328 -24.18 37.95 1.01
#